data_d8864221afc43845e7a7feb51ce3875f
#
_entry.id   d8864221afc43845e7a7feb51ce3875f
#
_cell.length_a   1.000
_cell.length_b   1.000
_cell.length_c   1.000
_cell.angle_alpha   90.00
_cell.angle_beta   90.00
_cell.angle_gamma   90.00
#
_symmetry.space_group_name_H-M   'P 1'
#
loop_
_entity.id
_entity.type
_entity.pdbx_description
1 polymer ?
#
loop_
_entity_poly.entity_id
_entity_poly.type
_entity_poly.pdbx_seq_one_letter_code
_entity_poly.pdbx_strand_id
1 'polypeptide(L)'
;MITHQNYIKQLLSFSFAIVLIVFFFPLILSAQEIKWLEVSKTNNEVIFIEPSSINYDNRGFLSVITKQSEIDPEDQKIINTDSYLMAIDCDNRLYSKLPITGDIKQVKNWETPLNDKLIKKTIINSCSY
;
A
#
# COMPACT_ATOMS: atom_id res chain seq x y z
N MET A 1 -62.15 -18.72 -2.62
CA MET A 1 -61.03 -19.61 -2.87
C MET A 1 -59.86 -18.80 -3.33
N ILE A 2 -58.96 -18.44 -2.41
CA ILE A 2 -57.72 -17.71 -2.75
C ILE A 2 -56.83 -18.67 -3.42
N THR A 3 -56.66 -18.51 -4.67
CA THR A 3 -55.99 -19.48 -5.56
C THR A 3 -54.51 -19.56 -5.24
N HIS A 4 -54.00 -20.78 -5.15
CA HIS A 4 -52.59 -21.13 -5.05
C HIS A 4 -51.70 -20.37 -6.02
N GLN A 5 -52.25 -19.85 -7.11
CA GLN A 5 -51.55 -19.03 -8.10
C GLN A 5 -51.04 -17.71 -7.58
N ASN A 6 -51.72 -17.09 -6.63
CA ASN A 6 -51.27 -15.81 -6.07
C ASN A 6 -50.10 -15.98 -5.08
N TYR A 7 -50.07 -17.11 -4.37
CA TYR A 7 -48.97 -17.45 -3.46
C TYR A 7 -47.67 -17.75 -4.22
N ILE A 8 -47.79 -18.46 -5.34
CA ILE A 8 -46.64 -18.81 -6.19
C ILE A 8 -46.05 -17.56 -6.84
N LYS A 9 -46.88 -16.61 -7.28
CA LYS A 9 -46.41 -15.35 -7.85
C LYS A 9 -45.72 -14.44 -6.82
N GLN A 10 -46.21 -14.43 -5.59
CA GLN A 10 -45.53 -13.68 -4.51
C GLN A 10 -44.21 -14.33 -4.10
N LEU A 11 -44.14 -15.65 -3.99
CA LEU A 11 -42.91 -16.39 -3.69
C LEU A 11 -41.86 -16.22 -4.79
N LEU A 12 -42.26 -16.25 -6.06
CA LEU A 12 -41.35 -16.02 -7.21
C LEU A 12 -40.82 -14.58 -7.26
N SER A 13 -41.67 -13.60 -6.90
CA SER A 13 -41.23 -12.18 -6.82
C SER A 13 -40.23 -11.93 -5.69
N PHE A 14 -40.43 -12.56 -4.54
CA PHE A 14 -39.50 -12.48 -3.41
C PHE A 14 -38.16 -13.16 -3.68
N SER A 15 -38.19 -14.33 -4.35
CA SER A 15 -36.99 -15.06 -4.74
C SER A 15 -36.17 -14.28 -5.77
N PHE A 16 -36.81 -13.60 -6.71
CA PHE A 16 -36.13 -12.80 -7.72
C PHE A 16 -35.47 -11.55 -7.15
N ALA A 17 -36.10 -10.87 -6.15
CA ALA A 17 -35.54 -9.73 -5.45
C ALA A 17 -34.27 -10.12 -4.63
N ILE A 18 -34.29 -11.28 -3.97
CA ILE A 18 -33.13 -11.79 -3.19
C ILE A 18 -31.95 -12.13 -4.12
N VAL A 19 -32.23 -12.73 -5.26
CA VAL A 19 -31.19 -13.07 -6.27
C VAL A 19 -30.55 -11.80 -6.83
N LEU A 20 -31.33 -10.75 -7.10
CA LEU A 20 -30.81 -9.46 -7.56
C LEU A 20 -29.90 -8.80 -6.52
N ILE A 21 -30.26 -8.85 -5.24
CA ILE A 21 -29.44 -8.28 -4.16
C ILE A 21 -28.09 -9.01 -4.04
N VAL A 22 -28.10 -10.32 -4.17
CA VAL A 22 -26.87 -11.14 -4.12
C VAL A 22 -25.96 -10.89 -5.33
N PHE A 23 -26.54 -10.60 -6.52
CA PHE A 23 -25.76 -10.29 -7.71
C PHE A 23 -25.15 -8.88 -7.70
N PHE A 24 -25.80 -7.91 -7.05
CA PHE A 24 -25.28 -6.54 -6.95
C PHE A 24 -24.34 -6.30 -5.78
N PHE A 25 -24.34 -7.17 -4.77
CA PHE A 25 -23.51 -7.02 -3.57
C PHE A 25 -21.99 -7.08 -3.84
N PRO A 26 -21.46 -7.95 -4.73
CA PRO A 26 -20.03 -7.96 -5.03
C PRO A 26 -19.52 -6.75 -5.80
N LEU A 27 -20.38 -5.97 -6.42
CA LEU A 27 -20.00 -4.74 -7.13
C LEU A 27 -19.70 -3.55 -6.21
N ILE A 28 -20.06 -3.66 -4.93
CA ILE A 28 -19.81 -2.61 -3.93
C ILE A 28 -18.50 -2.85 -3.17
N LEU A 29 -17.92 -4.03 -3.28
CA LEU A 29 -16.56 -4.31 -2.82
C LEU A 29 -15.55 -3.76 -3.83
N SER A 30 -15.45 -2.45 -3.89
CA SER A 30 -14.38 -1.81 -4.63
C SER A 30 -13.05 -2.20 -4.01
N ALA A 31 -12.14 -2.72 -4.83
CA ALA A 31 -10.76 -2.93 -4.43
C ALA A 31 -10.23 -1.64 -3.78
N GLN A 32 -9.65 -1.74 -2.58
CA GLN A 32 -9.00 -0.59 -1.95
C GLN A 32 -7.90 -0.09 -2.86
N GLU A 33 -8.04 1.14 -3.34
CA GLU A 33 -7.02 1.79 -4.14
C GLU A 33 -5.77 2.02 -3.28
N ILE A 34 -4.62 1.53 -3.74
CA ILE A 34 -3.34 1.79 -3.07
C ILE A 34 -3.03 3.28 -3.20
N LYS A 35 -2.94 3.96 -2.07
CA LYS A 35 -2.56 5.37 -2.02
C LYS A 35 -1.06 5.48 -1.74
N TRP A 36 -0.33 5.97 -2.72
CA TRP A 36 1.08 6.27 -2.57
C TRP A 36 1.28 7.69 -2.05
N LEU A 37 2.11 7.84 -1.04
CA LEU A 37 2.49 9.11 -0.46
C LEU A 37 3.92 9.45 -0.86
N GLU A 38 4.13 10.58 -1.53
CA GLU A 38 5.46 11.11 -1.80
C GLU A 38 6.13 11.55 -0.50
N VAL A 39 7.28 10.97 -0.18
CA VAL A 39 8.02 11.28 1.06
C VAL A 39 9.34 11.97 0.82
N SER A 40 9.89 11.86 -0.38
CA SER A 40 11.16 12.50 -0.73
C SER A 40 11.31 12.65 -2.24
N LYS A 41 11.89 13.75 -2.68
CA LYS A 41 12.11 14.02 -4.11
C LYS A 41 13.39 14.83 -4.33
N THR A 42 14.10 14.48 -5.39
CA THR A 42 15.19 15.26 -5.97
C THR A 42 14.85 15.56 -7.43
N ASN A 43 15.79 16.18 -8.19
CA ASN A 43 15.55 16.49 -9.61
C ASN A 43 15.41 15.24 -10.49
N ASN A 44 15.96 14.11 -10.06
CA ASN A 44 16.04 12.89 -10.85
C ASN A 44 15.47 11.65 -10.17
N GLU A 45 15.02 11.74 -8.93
CA GLU A 45 14.45 10.61 -8.20
C GLU A 45 13.31 11.06 -7.28
N VAL A 46 12.35 10.17 -7.06
CA VAL A 46 11.27 10.36 -6.09
C VAL A 46 11.01 9.06 -5.35
N ILE A 47 10.74 9.16 -4.05
CA ILE A 47 10.37 8.02 -3.21
C ILE A 47 8.95 8.21 -2.71
N PHE A 48 8.15 7.16 -2.89
CA PHE A 48 6.80 7.03 -2.35
C PHE A 48 6.75 5.90 -1.35
N ILE A 49 5.91 6.03 -0.35
CA ILE A 49 5.56 4.95 0.56
C ILE A 49 4.07 4.64 0.48
N GLU A 50 3.70 3.41 0.84
CA GLU A 50 2.32 3.03 1.08
C GLU A 50 2.04 3.12 2.58
N PRO A 51 1.33 4.16 3.07
CA PRO A 51 1.13 4.35 4.51
C PRO A 51 0.40 3.21 5.20
N SER A 52 -0.52 2.54 4.49
CA SER A 52 -1.26 1.39 5.03
C SER A 52 -0.39 0.16 5.27
N SER A 53 0.80 0.11 4.67
CA SER A 53 1.76 -0.98 4.86
C SER A 53 2.69 -0.78 6.05
N ILE A 54 2.67 0.39 6.68
CA ILE A 54 3.53 0.68 7.82
C ILE A 54 3.22 -0.29 8.95
N ASN A 55 4.24 -0.98 9.42
CA ASN A 55 4.15 -1.93 10.51
C ASN A 55 5.37 -1.82 11.40
N TYR A 56 5.14 -1.79 12.72
CA TYR A 56 6.20 -1.82 13.73
C TYR A 56 6.31 -3.23 14.30
N ASP A 57 7.53 -3.75 14.39
CA ASP A 57 7.76 -5.01 15.09
C ASP A 57 7.85 -4.79 16.61
N ASN A 58 8.00 -5.89 17.38
CA ASN A 58 8.10 -5.83 18.85
C ASN A 58 9.37 -5.14 19.36
N ARG A 59 10.36 -4.91 18.51
CA ARG A 59 11.60 -4.17 18.82
C ARG A 59 11.47 -2.68 18.49
N GLY A 60 10.36 -2.26 17.88
CA GLY A 60 10.13 -0.89 17.43
C GLY A 60 10.70 -0.55 16.06
N PHE A 61 11.17 -1.53 15.30
CA PHE A 61 11.60 -1.32 13.92
C PHE A 61 10.39 -1.22 13.00
N LEU A 62 10.45 -0.29 12.06
CA LEU A 62 9.40 -0.01 11.10
C LEU A 62 9.69 -0.76 9.79
N SER A 63 8.67 -1.33 9.18
CA SER A 63 8.70 -1.78 7.79
C SER A 63 7.63 -1.07 6.98
N VAL A 64 7.94 -0.72 5.75
CA VAL A 64 7.02 -0.01 4.85
C VAL A 64 7.30 -0.37 3.40
N ILE A 65 6.25 -0.60 2.63
CA ILE A 65 6.38 -0.80 1.19
C ILE A 65 6.72 0.54 0.54
N THR A 66 7.79 0.53 -0.23
CA THR A 66 8.41 1.72 -0.80
C THR A 66 8.53 1.56 -2.31
N LYS A 67 8.29 2.63 -3.02
CA LYS A 67 8.47 2.74 -4.46
C LYS A 67 9.43 3.88 -4.76
N GLN A 68 10.52 3.57 -5.43
CA GLN A 68 11.51 4.55 -5.86
C GLN A 68 11.48 4.66 -7.38
N SER A 69 11.25 5.85 -7.87
CA SER A 69 11.16 6.14 -9.30
C SER A 69 12.25 7.07 -9.74
N GLU A 70 12.87 6.75 -10.85
CA GLU A 70 13.79 7.63 -11.57
C GLU A 70 12.98 8.56 -12.46
N ILE A 71 13.31 9.84 -12.44
CA ILE A 71 12.61 10.90 -13.18
C ILE A 71 13.59 11.53 -14.17
N ASP A 72 13.12 11.77 -15.40
CA ASP A 72 13.87 12.61 -16.35
C ASP A 72 13.85 14.07 -15.87
N PRO A 73 15.01 14.72 -15.64
CA PRO A 73 15.06 16.10 -15.18
C PRO A 73 14.43 17.12 -16.14
N GLU A 74 14.41 16.82 -17.43
CA GLU A 74 13.92 17.75 -18.45
C GLU A 74 12.40 17.79 -18.52
N ASP A 75 11.76 16.61 -18.62
CA ASP A 75 10.30 16.52 -18.82
C ASP A 75 9.54 16.02 -17.59
N GLN A 76 10.23 15.66 -16.50
CA GLN A 76 9.67 15.16 -15.24
C GLN A 76 8.89 13.86 -15.41
N LYS A 77 9.13 13.10 -16.46
CA LYS A 77 8.52 11.79 -16.66
C LYS A 77 9.27 10.70 -15.93
N ILE A 78 8.54 9.71 -15.45
CA ILE A 78 9.11 8.52 -14.83
C ILE A 78 9.76 7.66 -15.90
N ILE A 79 11.06 7.36 -15.72
CA ILE A 79 11.84 6.51 -16.60
C ILE A 79 11.81 5.07 -16.11
N ASN A 80 12.00 4.86 -14.80
CA ASN A 80 12.09 3.54 -14.18
C ASN A 80 11.51 3.58 -12.77
N THR A 81 10.97 2.45 -12.33
CA THR A 81 10.41 2.32 -10.98
C THR A 81 10.85 1.00 -10.36
N ASP A 82 11.31 1.06 -9.13
CA ASP A 82 11.67 -0.09 -8.32
C ASP A 82 10.83 -0.09 -7.03
N SER A 83 10.38 -1.26 -6.61
CA SER A 83 9.59 -1.43 -5.38
C SER A 83 10.29 -2.40 -4.44
N TYR A 84 10.33 -2.05 -3.17
CA TYR A 84 11.00 -2.85 -2.14
C TYR A 84 10.35 -2.62 -0.78
N LEU A 85 10.63 -3.53 0.16
CA LEU A 85 10.31 -3.31 1.56
C LEU A 85 11.46 -2.56 2.22
N MET A 86 11.19 -1.39 2.77
CA MET A 86 12.18 -0.65 3.56
C MET A 86 12.00 -0.98 5.03
N ALA A 87 13.05 -1.50 5.65
CA ALA A 87 13.16 -1.64 7.09
C ALA A 87 13.86 -0.40 7.65
N ILE A 88 13.33 0.17 8.72
CA ILE A 88 13.85 1.41 9.33
C ILE A 88 13.97 1.24 10.83
N ASP A 89 15.15 1.55 11.35
CA ASP A 89 15.40 1.80 12.76
C ASP A 89 15.26 3.32 12.99
N CYS A 90 14.11 3.75 13.46
CA CYS A 90 13.80 5.16 13.61
C CYS A 90 14.68 5.83 14.67
N ASP A 91 15.03 5.12 15.75
CA ASP A 91 15.82 5.67 16.85
C ASP A 91 17.27 5.96 16.44
N ASN A 92 17.85 5.07 15.66
CA ASN A 92 19.25 5.18 15.20
C ASN A 92 19.36 5.71 13.76
N ARG A 93 18.24 5.96 13.09
CA ARG A 93 18.18 6.42 11.70
C ARG A 93 18.96 5.52 10.74
N LEU A 94 18.75 4.23 10.89
CA LEU A 94 19.30 3.20 10.03
C LEU A 94 18.22 2.63 9.13
N TYR A 95 18.62 2.06 8.01
CA TYR A 95 17.68 1.44 7.08
C TYR A 95 18.28 0.19 6.45
N SER A 96 17.41 -0.61 5.85
CA SER A 96 17.78 -1.73 4.98
C SER A 96 16.72 -1.91 3.92
N LYS A 97 17.14 -2.19 2.70
CA LYS A 97 16.24 -2.52 1.59
C LYS A 97 16.12 -4.03 1.49
N LEU A 98 14.90 -4.52 1.54
CA LEU A 98 14.55 -5.93 1.41
C LEU A 98 13.69 -6.13 0.17
N PRO A 99 13.63 -7.36 -0.39
CA PRO A 99 12.62 -7.67 -1.38
C PRO A 99 11.21 -7.37 -0.85
N ILE A 100 10.28 -7.01 -1.73
CA ILE A 100 8.92 -6.63 -1.32
C ILE A 100 8.19 -7.72 -0.53
N THR A 101 8.54 -8.97 -0.76
CA THR A 101 8.05 -10.15 -0.03
C THR A 101 8.88 -10.50 1.20
N GLY A 102 9.89 -9.68 1.52
CA GLY A 102 10.79 -9.90 2.64
C GLY A 102 10.15 -9.64 3.99
N ASP A 103 10.87 -10.02 5.04
CA ASP A 103 10.51 -9.81 6.43
C ASP A 103 11.62 -9.01 7.13
N ILE A 104 11.23 -8.07 7.98
CA ILE A 104 12.18 -7.26 8.77
C ILE A 104 13.13 -8.11 9.61
N LYS A 105 12.73 -9.33 9.97
CA LYS A 105 13.60 -10.31 10.66
C LYS A 105 14.79 -10.77 9.81
N GLN A 106 14.72 -10.59 8.50
CA GLN A 106 15.77 -10.96 7.55
C GLN A 106 16.85 -9.90 7.40
N VAL A 107 16.73 -8.75 8.06
CA VAL A 107 17.74 -7.70 8.03
C VAL A 107 19.01 -8.20 8.69
N LYS A 108 20.08 -8.33 7.90
CA LYS A 108 21.41 -8.76 8.37
C LYS A 108 22.30 -7.58 8.70
N ASN A 109 22.24 -6.53 7.88
CA ASN A 109 23.05 -5.34 8.01
C ASN A 109 22.17 -4.10 7.92
N TRP A 110 22.24 -3.28 8.95
CA TRP A 110 21.66 -1.94 8.93
C TRP A 110 22.65 -0.96 8.33
N GLU A 111 22.17 -0.07 7.48
CA GLU A 111 22.95 0.92 6.77
C GLU A 111 22.64 2.32 7.28
N THR A 112 23.64 3.19 7.27
CA THR A 112 23.42 4.63 7.49
C THR A 112 23.20 5.31 6.16
N PRO A 113 22.28 6.32 6.07
CA PRO A 113 22.07 7.04 4.81
C PRO A 113 23.22 7.98 4.43
N LEU A 114 24.17 8.22 5.34
CA LEU A 114 25.34 9.11 5.10
C LEU A 114 24.93 10.45 4.46
N ASN A 115 25.36 10.69 3.21
CA ASN A 115 25.06 11.91 2.45
C ASN A 115 23.85 11.76 1.52
N ASP A 116 23.15 10.63 1.56
CA ASP A 116 21.95 10.41 0.77
C ASP A 116 20.76 11.17 1.38
N LYS A 117 20.55 12.39 0.88
CA LYS A 117 19.46 13.26 1.35
C LYS A 117 18.08 12.68 1.07
N LEU A 118 17.94 11.92 -0.02
CA LEU A 118 16.69 11.29 -0.40
C LEU A 118 16.27 10.24 0.63
N ILE A 119 17.19 9.36 1.00
CA ILE A 119 16.95 8.32 2.03
C ILE A 119 16.77 8.94 3.41
N LYS A 120 17.58 9.93 3.79
CA LYS A 120 17.41 10.63 5.08
C LYS A 120 16.02 11.18 5.26
N LYS A 121 15.49 11.87 4.26
CA LYS A 121 14.17 12.46 4.29
C LYS A 121 13.07 11.40 4.29
N THR A 122 13.29 10.30 3.57
CA THR A 122 12.39 9.14 3.59
C THR A 122 12.28 8.55 4.98
N ILE A 123 13.40 8.36 5.68
CA ILE A 123 13.42 7.84 7.07
C ILE A 123 12.64 8.78 7.99
N ILE A 124 12.94 10.08 7.96
CA ILE A 124 12.29 11.08 8.81
C ILE A 124 10.78 11.09 8.57
N ASN A 125 10.34 11.14 7.33
CA ASN A 125 8.93 11.22 6.99
C ASN A 125 8.19 9.91 7.29
N SER A 126 8.80 8.76 7.05
CA SER A 126 8.21 7.47 7.39
C SER A 126 8.06 7.27 8.90
N CYS A 127 9.04 7.68 9.68
CA CYS A 127 9.01 7.57 11.15
C CYS A 127 8.06 8.57 11.82
N SER A 128 7.58 9.57 11.08
CA SER A 128 6.62 10.56 11.57
C SER A 128 5.16 10.14 11.40
N TYR A 129 4.94 9.00 10.76
CA TYR A 129 3.61 8.44 10.48
C TYR A 129 3.14 7.53 11.63
#